data_074d7c87c262212bbc882277790d93c0
#
_entry.id   074d7c87c262212bbc882277790d93c0
#
_cell.length_a   1.000
_cell.length_b   1.000
_cell.length_c   1.000
_cell.angle_alpha   90.00
_cell.angle_beta   90.00
_cell.angle_gamma   90.00
#
_symmetry.space_group_name_H-M   'P 1'
#
loop_
_entity.id
_entity.type
_entity.pdbx_description
1 polymer ?
#
loop_
_entity_poly.entity_id
_entity_poly.type
_entity_poly.pdbx_seq_one_letter_code
_entity_poly.pdbx_strand_id
1 'polypeptide(L)'
;ISLLNWLEPKCTKTHKLIQNDFRSVLLYSAWYRKNINDFLGHTKSFKNCTLSYKEMNYCSTKTHLVAEGDAVAFPEETFKNLFFDGFSTQRDLRISIRDKLILLLMHGGGVRESEAMSLWVSDIELDPLNSNAALVKIYNEEQGVAPYGWKSNRGGNSRKLFLKEKYGRVPRVSMFNTEHLGWKGGTIDHKDGYIIVNWFPSYYGEIFLRLWKIYHQYRASILCNHPYAFISFHKKHFGFPYTLNAFHQNYKNALKRINLLPSKHAGYDPHGHRHSYGRRLRRATINPLVIRRCMHHKSLESQTPYTEPNFNEISNTLTAASVALDKG
;
A
#
# COMPACT_ATOMS: atom_id res chain seq x y z
N ILE A 1 -13.30 -15.61 24.34
CA ILE A 1 -12.13 -15.01 25.01
C ILE A 1 -12.42 -14.84 26.50
N SER A 2 -13.63 -14.37 26.91
CA SER A 2 -13.97 -14.19 28.33
C SER A 2 -14.10 -15.50 29.13
N LEU A 3 -14.46 -16.62 28.50
CA LEU A 3 -14.60 -17.92 29.15
C LEU A 3 -13.25 -18.58 29.45
N LEU A 4 -12.22 -18.33 28.62
CA LEU A 4 -10.87 -18.85 28.80
C LEU A 4 -10.15 -18.21 30.00
N ASN A 5 -10.36 -16.90 30.20
CA ASN A 5 -9.77 -16.17 31.34
C ASN A 5 -10.43 -16.54 32.68
N TRP A 6 -11.66 -17.06 32.65
CA TRP A 6 -12.37 -17.46 33.87
C TRP A 6 -11.90 -18.83 34.39
N LEU A 7 -11.34 -19.69 33.54
CA LEU A 7 -10.91 -21.05 33.89
C LEU A 7 -9.45 -21.16 34.35
N GLU A 8 -8.66 -20.09 34.22
CA GLU A 8 -7.21 -20.14 34.48
C GLU A 8 -6.72 -20.31 35.94
N PRO A 9 -7.45 -20.04 37.02
CA PRO A 9 -6.78 -19.96 38.33
C PRO A 9 -6.82 -21.22 39.22
N LYS A 10 -7.40 -22.37 38.88
CA LYS A 10 -7.75 -23.31 39.95
C LYS A 10 -7.33 -24.80 39.88
N CYS A 11 -6.63 -25.33 38.89
CA CYS A 11 -6.27 -26.74 38.96
C CYS A 11 -5.06 -27.17 38.10
N THR A 12 -4.04 -27.73 38.76
CA THR A 12 -2.76 -28.05 38.15
C THR A 12 -2.63 -29.42 37.48
N LYS A 13 -3.53 -30.38 37.73
CA LYS A 13 -3.47 -31.73 37.11
C LYS A 13 -4.58 -32.05 36.11
N THR A 14 -5.76 -31.56 36.31
CA THR A 14 -6.89 -31.69 35.38
C THR A 14 -6.78 -30.75 34.16
N HIS A 15 -5.94 -29.75 34.25
CA HIS A 15 -5.73 -28.71 33.22
C HIS A 15 -5.19 -29.27 31.90
N LYS A 16 -4.33 -30.29 31.90
CA LYS A 16 -3.80 -30.87 30.65
C LYS A 16 -4.82 -31.67 29.86
N LEU A 17 -5.73 -32.38 30.55
CA LEU A 17 -6.78 -33.15 29.88
C LEU A 17 -7.86 -32.22 29.26
N ILE A 18 -8.28 -31.21 30.00
CA ILE A 18 -9.25 -30.21 29.51
C ILE A 18 -8.68 -29.39 28.35
N GLN A 19 -7.39 -29.04 28.38
CA GLN A 19 -6.73 -28.35 27.27
C GLN A 19 -6.67 -29.21 25.99
N ASN A 20 -6.50 -30.51 26.12
CA ASN A 20 -6.47 -31.42 24.97
C ASN A 20 -7.86 -31.55 24.32
N ASP A 21 -8.92 -31.64 25.12
CA ASP A 21 -10.30 -31.67 24.61
C ASP A 21 -10.71 -30.34 23.95
N PHE A 22 -10.34 -29.23 24.54
CA PHE A 22 -10.63 -27.90 23.97
C PHE A 22 -9.86 -27.67 22.66
N ARG A 23 -8.62 -28.14 22.56
CA ARG A 23 -7.84 -28.10 21.31
C ARG A 23 -8.48 -28.96 20.22
N SER A 24 -8.97 -30.13 20.55
CA SER A 24 -9.67 -31.00 19.56
C SER A 24 -10.95 -30.36 19.05
N VAL A 25 -11.71 -29.69 19.90
CA VAL A 25 -12.92 -28.94 19.53
C VAL A 25 -12.59 -27.75 18.61
N LEU A 26 -11.53 -26.99 18.92
CA LEU A 26 -11.09 -25.87 18.08
C LEU A 26 -10.59 -26.36 16.72
N LEU A 27 -9.84 -27.43 16.68
CA LEU A 27 -9.36 -28.03 15.43
C LEU A 27 -10.52 -28.59 14.59
N TYR A 28 -11.48 -29.22 15.24
CA TYR A 28 -12.70 -29.70 14.57
C TYR A 28 -13.51 -28.53 14.00
N SER A 29 -13.69 -27.46 14.76
CA SER A 29 -14.43 -26.29 14.29
C SER A 29 -13.72 -25.55 13.15
N ALA A 30 -12.39 -25.48 13.17
CA ALA A 30 -11.60 -24.91 12.08
C ALA A 30 -11.68 -25.80 10.81
N TRP A 31 -11.57 -27.11 10.97
CA TRP A 31 -11.74 -28.07 9.88
C TRP A 31 -13.15 -27.99 9.29
N TYR A 32 -14.19 -27.95 10.14
CA TYR A 32 -15.58 -27.84 9.72
C TYR A 32 -15.83 -26.56 8.93
N ARG A 33 -15.36 -25.38 9.41
CA ARG A 33 -15.48 -24.12 8.66
C ARG A 33 -14.77 -24.16 7.31
N LYS A 34 -13.64 -24.84 7.23
CA LYS A 34 -12.89 -24.98 5.97
C LYS A 34 -13.62 -25.85 4.95
N ASN A 35 -14.36 -26.86 5.42
CA ASN A 35 -14.98 -27.87 4.56
C ASN A 35 -16.50 -27.69 4.35
N ILE A 36 -17.16 -26.77 5.08
CA ILE A 36 -18.60 -26.54 4.97
C ILE A 36 -19.04 -26.05 3.59
N ASN A 37 -18.18 -25.34 2.89
CA ASN A 37 -18.41 -24.81 1.54
C ASN A 37 -17.79 -25.67 0.43
N ASP A 38 -17.17 -26.79 0.77
CA ASP A 38 -16.60 -27.72 -0.18
C ASP A 38 -17.70 -28.73 -0.64
N PHE A 39 -17.90 -28.84 -1.94
CA PHE A 39 -18.91 -29.73 -2.53
C PHE A 39 -18.85 -31.18 -2.01
N LEU A 40 -17.65 -31.69 -1.71
CA LEU A 40 -17.43 -33.02 -1.12
C LEU A 40 -17.02 -32.95 0.36
N GLY A 41 -17.21 -31.84 1.04
CA GLY A 41 -16.79 -31.63 2.42
C GLY A 41 -17.41 -32.63 3.41
N HIS A 42 -18.67 -33.04 3.18
CA HIS A 42 -19.40 -34.02 3.99
C HIS A 42 -18.81 -35.44 3.89
N THR A 43 -18.07 -35.77 2.84
CA THR A 43 -17.43 -37.09 2.67
C THR A 43 -16.06 -37.22 3.34
N LYS A 44 -15.49 -36.08 3.77
CA LYS A 44 -14.17 -36.03 4.38
C LYS A 44 -14.26 -36.31 5.89
N SER A 45 -13.71 -37.44 6.33
CA SER A 45 -13.63 -37.76 7.76
C SER A 45 -12.54 -36.93 8.44
N PHE A 46 -12.86 -36.38 9.62
CA PHE A 46 -11.89 -35.69 10.47
C PHE A 46 -10.71 -36.60 10.92
N LYS A 47 -10.98 -37.90 11.07
CA LYS A 47 -9.95 -38.90 11.45
C LYS A 47 -8.85 -39.08 10.41
N ASN A 48 -9.12 -38.76 9.14
CA ASN A 48 -8.12 -38.84 8.07
C ASN A 48 -7.25 -37.57 7.98
N CYS A 49 -7.54 -36.55 8.77
CA CYS A 49 -6.63 -35.44 9.01
C CYS A 49 -5.61 -35.88 10.08
N THR A 50 -4.79 -36.86 9.79
CA THR A 50 -3.49 -37.00 10.48
C THR A 50 -2.65 -35.82 10.03
N LEU A 51 -2.90 -34.69 10.66
CA LEU A 51 -1.93 -33.62 10.75
C LEU A 51 -0.70 -34.29 11.37
N SER A 52 0.32 -34.55 10.53
CA SER A 52 1.61 -34.91 11.03
C SER A 52 1.92 -33.82 12.06
N TYR A 53 2.18 -34.25 13.29
CA TYR A 53 2.61 -33.44 14.41
C TYR A 53 4.04 -32.91 14.18
N LYS A 54 4.36 -32.43 12.99
CA LYS A 54 5.43 -31.49 12.80
C LYS A 54 4.85 -30.14 13.21
N GLU A 55 5.03 -29.87 14.51
CA GLU A 55 5.11 -28.54 15.08
C GLU A 55 4.37 -27.48 14.22
N MET A 56 3.02 -27.51 14.22
CA MET A 56 2.34 -26.25 14.20
C MET A 56 2.75 -25.57 15.51
N ASN A 57 3.94 -24.97 15.49
CA ASN A 57 4.17 -23.83 16.32
C ASN A 57 3.02 -22.90 15.95
N TYR A 58 1.91 -23.01 16.71
CA TYR A 58 1.11 -21.84 16.94
C TYR A 58 2.15 -20.88 17.52
N CYS A 59 2.77 -20.12 16.63
CA CYS A 59 3.11 -18.78 17.04
C CYS A 59 1.80 -18.31 17.65
N SER A 60 1.65 -18.41 18.98
CA SER A 60 0.91 -17.39 19.65
C SER A 60 1.43 -16.18 18.93
N THR A 61 0.62 -15.56 18.11
CA THR A 61 0.83 -14.18 17.80
C THR A 61 1.00 -13.62 19.19
N LYS A 62 2.27 -13.55 19.65
CA LYS A 62 2.61 -12.63 20.70
C LYS A 62 1.90 -11.42 20.17
N THR A 63 0.78 -11.05 20.77
CA THR A 63 0.28 -9.72 20.65
C THR A 63 1.52 -8.95 21.06
N HIS A 64 2.36 -8.62 20.05
CA HIS A 64 3.38 -7.63 20.25
C HIS A 64 2.54 -6.53 20.83
N LEU A 65 2.81 -6.17 22.07
CA LEU A 65 2.38 -4.90 22.58
C LEU A 65 2.79 -3.98 21.44
N VAL A 66 1.82 -3.64 20.61
CA VAL A 66 2.03 -2.71 19.50
C VAL A 66 2.36 -1.46 20.27
N ALA A 67 3.65 -1.18 20.41
CA ALA A 67 4.09 0.08 20.95
C ALA A 67 3.44 1.09 20.01
N GLU A 68 2.52 1.86 20.54
CA GLU A 68 1.90 2.96 19.83
C GLU A 68 3.06 3.73 19.20
N GLY A 69 3.19 3.69 17.86
CA GLY A 69 4.29 4.35 17.17
C GLY A 69 5.12 3.49 16.20
N ASP A 70 4.81 2.22 15.94
CA ASP A 70 5.59 1.35 15.03
C ASP A 70 5.62 1.78 13.54
N ALA A 71 4.87 2.81 13.18
CA ALA A 71 4.86 3.34 11.83
C ALA A 71 5.97 4.37 11.64
N VAL A 72 7.17 3.91 11.27
CA VAL A 72 8.32 4.80 11.07
C VAL A 72 8.24 5.46 9.69
N ALA A 73 8.24 6.80 9.67
CA ALA A 73 8.25 7.57 8.45
C ALA A 73 9.65 7.61 7.83
N PHE A 74 9.70 7.65 6.51
CA PHE A 74 10.95 7.91 5.80
C PHE A 74 11.49 9.30 6.19
N PRO A 75 12.78 9.42 6.57
CA PRO A 75 13.35 10.70 6.99
C PRO A 75 13.34 11.73 5.86
N GLU A 76 12.75 12.89 6.10
CA GLU A 76 12.57 13.96 5.10
C GLU A 76 13.89 14.48 4.54
N GLU A 77 14.89 14.63 5.40
CA GLU A 77 16.24 15.06 5.04
C GLU A 77 16.93 14.11 4.05
N THR A 78 16.62 12.83 4.13
CA THR A 78 17.19 11.81 3.26
C THR A 78 16.48 11.73 1.90
N PHE A 79 15.26 12.25 1.80
CA PHE A 79 14.44 12.12 0.59
C PHE A 79 15.12 12.72 -0.64
N LYS A 80 15.73 13.89 -0.52
CA LYS A 80 16.44 14.55 -1.64
C LYS A 80 17.57 13.68 -2.17
N ASN A 81 18.38 13.11 -1.28
CA ASN A 81 19.49 12.24 -1.67
C ASN A 81 18.99 10.98 -2.37
N LEU A 82 17.92 10.34 -1.84
CA LEU A 82 17.31 9.19 -2.49
C LEU A 82 16.77 9.55 -3.89
N PHE A 83 16.09 10.69 -4.01
CA PHE A 83 15.46 11.13 -5.26
C PHE A 83 16.48 11.53 -6.32
N PHE A 84 17.51 12.31 -5.97
CA PHE A 84 18.48 12.81 -6.93
C PHE A 84 19.64 11.84 -7.18
N ASP A 85 20.20 11.24 -6.13
CA ASP A 85 21.38 10.39 -6.23
C ASP A 85 21.04 8.91 -6.28
N GLY A 86 20.10 8.47 -5.40
CA GLY A 86 19.72 7.07 -5.29
C GLY A 86 19.09 6.50 -6.56
N PHE A 87 18.14 7.21 -7.16
CA PHE A 87 17.47 6.80 -8.39
C PHE A 87 18.17 7.27 -9.68
N SER A 88 19.31 7.93 -9.60
CA SER A 88 20.11 8.24 -10.78
C SER A 88 20.72 6.97 -11.33
N THR A 89 20.21 6.51 -12.47
CA THR A 89 20.83 5.42 -13.25
C THR A 89 21.53 6.02 -14.42
N GLN A 90 22.88 5.99 -14.40
CA GLN A 90 23.69 6.49 -15.53
C GLN A 90 23.45 5.72 -16.84
N ARG A 91 22.85 4.52 -16.78
CA ARG A 91 22.66 3.64 -17.94
C ARG A 91 21.30 3.80 -18.64
N ASP A 92 20.23 4.14 -17.93
CA ASP A 92 18.90 4.27 -18.52
C ASP A 92 18.04 5.31 -17.77
N LEU A 93 17.93 6.48 -18.40
CA LEU A 93 17.14 7.61 -17.87
C LEU A 93 15.65 7.25 -17.72
N ARG A 94 15.12 6.36 -18.55
CA ARG A 94 13.70 5.95 -18.53
C ARG A 94 13.38 5.24 -17.22
N ILE A 95 14.29 4.37 -16.74
CA ILE A 95 14.16 3.66 -15.46
C ILE A 95 14.19 4.65 -14.30
N SER A 96 15.15 5.58 -14.31
CA SER A 96 15.27 6.61 -13.28
C SER A 96 14.01 7.44 -13.17
N ILE A 97 13.50 7.97 -14.28
CA ILE A 97 12.31 8.83 -14.29
C ILE A 97 11.07 8.04 -13.83
N ARG A 98 10.89 6.79 -14.33
CA ARG A 98 9.78 5.93 -13.90
C ARG A 98 9.75 5.73 -12.38
N ASP A 99 10.89 5.34 -11.80
CA ASP A 99 10.98 5.02 -10.38
C ASP A 99 10.83 6.28 -9.52
N LYS A 100 11.32 7.44 -9.99
CA LYS A 100 11.07 8.75 -9.38
C LYS A 100 9.60 9.15 -9.39
N LEU A 101 8.88 8.86 -10.47
CA LEU A 101 7.43 9.11 -10.55
C LEU A 101 6.66 8.28 -9.52
N ILE A 102 6.98 7.00 -9.39
CA ILE A 102 6.37 6.12 -8.38
C ILE A 102 6.69 6.63 -6.96
N LEU A 103 7.94 7.04 -6.74
CA LEU A 103 8.37 7.60 -5.46
C LEU A 103 7.61 8.88 -5.10
N LEU A 104 7.38 9.78 -6.07
CA LEU A 104 6.60 11.00 -5.87
C LEU A 104 5.15 10.71 -5.50
N LEU A 105 4.51 9.72 -6.13
CA LEU A 105 3.15 9.30 -5.77
C LEU A 105 3.07 8.86 -4.31
N MET A 106 4.06 8.10 -3.84
CA MET A 106 4.08 7.63 -2.45
C MET A 106 4.46 8.75 -1.47
N HIS A 107 5.54 9.50 -1.74
CA HIS A 107 6.08 10.49 -0.82
C HIS A 107 5.32 11.82 -0.88
N GLY A 108 5.03 12.33 -2.06
CA GLY A 108 4.35 13.60 -2.28
C GLY A 108 2.82 13.50 -2.27
N GLY A 109 2.26 12.34 -2.64
CA GLY A 109 0.82 12.10 -2.76
C GLY A 109 0.26 11.10 -1.74
N GLY A 110 1.10 10.50 -0.90
CA GLY A 110 0.65 9.56 0.13
C GLY A 110 0.03 8.25 -0.38
N VAL A 111 0.20 7.92 -1.65
CA VAL A 111 -0.38 6.75 -2.30
C VAL A 111 0.33 5.47 -1.86
N ARG A 112 -0.38 4.34 -1.77
CA ARG A 112 0.25 3.04 -1.56
C ARG A 112 0.98 2.59 -2.83
N GLU A 113 2.07 1.85 -2.68
CA GLU A 113 2.86 1.37 -3.83
C GLU A 113 2.04 0.57 -4.84
N SER A 114 1.13 -0.30 -4.38
CA SER A 114 0.26 -1.07 -5.27
C SER A 114 -0.74 -0.20 -6.02
N GLU A 115 -1.27 0.84 -5.38
CA GLU A 115 -2.14 1.84 -6.00
C GLU A 115 -1.37 2.65 -7.06
N ALA A 116 -0.15 3.11 -6.74
CA ALA A 116 0.72 3.80 -7.70
C ALA A 116 1.01 2.93 -8.94
N MET A 117 1.26 1.64 -8.74
CA MET A 117 1.59 0.70 -9.81
C MET A 117 0.40 0.28 -10.68
N SER A 118 -0.85 0.50 -10.19
CA SER A 118 -2.08 0.21 -10.95
C SER A 118 -2.51 1.37 -11.88
N LEU A 119 -1.81 2.50 -11.81
CA LEU A 119 -2.12 3.72 -12.57
C LEU A 119 -2.09 3.47 -14.08
N TRP A 120 -3.10 3.98 -14.80
CA TRP A 120 -3.12 3.95 -16.27
C TRP A 120 -2.64 5.29 -16.85
N VAL A 121 -2.20 5.26 -18.11
CA VAL A 121 -1.77 6.47 -18.82
C VAL A 121 -2.88 7.52 -18.89
N SER A 122 -4.13 7.07 -19.10
CA SER A 122 -5.31 7.93 -19.20
C SER A 122 -5.72 8.62 -17.89
N ASP A 123 -5.13 8.24 -16.77
CA ASP A 123 -5.54 8.69 -15.44
C ASP A 123 -4.71 9.88 -14.94
N ILE A 124 -3.77 10.33 -15.77
CA ILE A 124 -2.89 11.45 -15.49
C ILE A 124 -3.24 12.60 -16.42
N GLU A 125 -3.79 13.64 -15.85
CA GLU A 125 -4.30 14.82 -16.54
C GLU A 125 -3.59 16.08 -16.02
N LEU A 126 -3.79 17.21 -16.70
CA LEU A 126 -3.43 18.52 -16.14
C LEU A 126 -4.42 18.87 -15.04
N ASP A 127 -3.93 19.42 -13.93
CA ASP A 127 -4.83 19.92 -12.89
C ASP A 127 -5.55 21.17 -13.40
N PRO A 128 -6.90 21.18 -13.46
CA PRO A 128 -7.66 22.33 -13.92
C PRO A 128 -7.49 23.57 -13.02
N LEU A 129 -7.10 23.39 -11.75
CA LEU A 129 -6.85 24.47 -10.80
C LEU A 129 -5.39 24.96 -10.83
N ASN A 130 -4.46 24.12 -11.27
CA ASN A 130 -3.04 24.45 -11.40
C ASN A 130 -2.45 23.74 -12.62
N SER A 131 -2.43 24.39 -13.78
CA SER A 131 -1.91 23.84 -15.03
C SER A 131 -0.43 23.40 -14.99
N ASN A 132 0.32 23.80 -13.95
CA ASN A 132 1.69 23.36 -13.73
C ASN A 132 1.79 22.05 -12.95
N ALA A 133 0.69 21.56 -12.37
CA ALA A 133 0.65 20.32 -11.59
C ALA A 133 -0.15 19.22 -12.32
N ALA A 134 0.07 17.97 -11.91
CA ALA A 134 -0.68 16.83 -12.40
C ALA A 134 -1.91 16.56 -11.51
N LEU A 135 -3.07 16.40 -12.11
CA LEU A 135 -4.21 15.71 -11.51
C LEU A 135 -4.07 14.22 -11.79
N VAL A 136 -3.91 13.43 -10.74
CA VAL A 136 -3.78 11.97 -10.85
C VAL A 136 -4.98 11.30 -10.20
N LYS A 137 -5.70 10.49 -10.97
CA LYS A 137 -6.86 9.71 -10.56
C LYS A 137 -6.49 8.24 -10.57
N ILE A 138 -6.55 7.55 -9.45
CA ILE A 138 -6.24 6.12 -9.37
C ILE A 138 -7.55 5.34 -9.22
N TYR A 139 -7.91 4.61 -10.24
CA TYR A 139 -9.16 3.86 -10.29
C TYR A 139 -9.00 2.44 -9.73
N ASN A 140 -10.06 1.94 -9.12
CA ASN A 140 -10.18 0.52 -8.85
C ASN A 140 -10.30 -0.24 -10.19
N GLU A 141 -9.44 -1.23 -10.44
CA GLU A 141 -9.39 -1.94 -11.72
C GLU A 141 -10.62 -2.83 -11.98
N GLU A 142 -11.36 -3.23 -10.94
CA GLU A 142 -12.55 -4.06 -11.10
C GLU A 142 -13.82 -3.23 -11.27
N GLN A 143 -13.99 -2.21 -10.42
CA GLN A 143 -15.22 -1.45 -10.26
C GLN A 143 -15.14 -0.05 -10.89
N GLY A 144 -13.94 0.46 -11.13
CA GLY A 144 -13.75 1.78 -11.72
C GLY A 144 -14.28 1.86 -13.15
N VAL A 145 -14.72 3.06 -13.53
CA VAL A 145 -15.23 3.35 -14.89
C VAL A 145 -14.10 3.31 -15.90
N ALA A 146 -14.36 2.74 -17.06
CA ALA A 146 -13.45 2.70 -18.20
C ALA A 146 -13.11 4.10 -18.73
N PRO A 147 -12.04 4.28 -19.53
CA PRO A 147 -11.71 5.55 -20.13
C PRO A 147 -12.88 6.17 -20.89
N TYR A 148 -12.95 7.51 -20.88
CA TYR A 148 -14.03 8.26 -21.49
C TYR A 148 -14.29 7.84 -22.95
N GLY A 149 -15.56 7.76 -23.32
CA GLY A 149 -16.00 7.39 -24.68
C GLY A 149 -16.00 5.88 -24.96
N TRP A 150 -15.50 5.02 -24.06
CA TRP A 150 -15.57 3.57 -24.26
C TRP A 150 -16.78 2.94 -23.55
N LYS A 151 -17.44 2.05 -24.26
CA LYS A 151 -18.49 1.16 -23.73
C LYS A 151 -18.27 -0.25 -24.30
N SER A 152 -18.55 -1.24 -23.48
CA SER A 152 -18.58 -2.64 -23.92
C SER A 152 -19.71 -2.88 -24.92
N ASN A 153 -19.51 -3.79 -25.84
CA ASN A 153 -20.56 -4.27 -26.77
C ASN A 153 -21.76 -4.87 -26.01
N ARG A 154 -21.59 -5.22 -24.74
CA ARG A 154 -22.65 -5.75 -23.87
C ARG A 154 -23.25 -4.70 -22.91
N GLY A 155 -22.94 -3.41 -23.12
CA GLY A 155 -23.53 -2.29 -22.37
C GLY A 155 -22.86 -1.89 -21.07
N GLY A 156 -21.77 -2.54 -20.64
CA GLY A 156 -21.00 -2.17 -19.45
C GLY A 156 -19.90 -1.14 -19.75
N ASN A 157 -19.43 -0.42 -18.72
CA ASN A 157 -18.35 0.58 -18.84
C ASN A 157 -17.27 0.44 -17.75
N SER A 158 -17.07 -0.76 -17.16
CA SER A 158 -16.06 -0.97 -16.14
C SER A 158 -14.66 -1.20 -16.73
N ARG A 159 -13.62 -0.85 -15.96
CA ARG A 159 -12.20 -1.11 -16.31
C ARG A 159 -11.92 -2.60 -16.53
N LYS A 160 -12.55 -3.47 -15.77
CA LYS A 160 -12.45 -4.93 -15.93
C LYS A 160 -12.91 -5.36 -17.33
N LEU A 161 -14.03 -4.83 -17.81
CA LEU A 161 -14.52 -5.14 -19.16
C LEU A 161 -13.61 -4.54 -20.22
N PHE A 162 -13.14 -3.32 -20.02
CA PHE A 162 -12.20 -2.67 -20.94
C PHE A 162 -10.90 -3.46 -21.09
N LEU A 163 -10.30 -3.92 -19.97
CA LEU A 163 -9.10 -4.75 -20.00
C LEU A 163 -9.33 -6.05 -20.76
N LYS A 164 -10.47 -6.70 -20.51
CA LYS A 164 -10.82 -7.96 -21.14
C LYS A 164 -11.06 -7.81 -22.65
N GLU A 165 -11.86 -6.85 -23.06
CA GLU A 165 -12.27 -6.69 -24.46
C GLU A 165 -11.18 -6.07 -25.32
N LYS A 166 -10.44 -5.08 -24.80
CA LYS A 166 -9.42 -4.37 -25.58
C LYS A 166 -8.06 -5.04 -25.56
N TYR A 167 -7.70 -5.69 -24.44
CA TYR A 167 -6.35 -6.22 -24.24
C TYR A 167 -6.31 -7.72 -23.95
N GLY A 168 -7.45 -8.40 -23.82
CA GLY A 168 -7.50 -9.81 -23.41
C GLY A 168 -6.95 -10.08 -22.01
N ARG A 169 -6.93 -9.05 -21.12
CA ARG A 169 -6.33 -9.11 -19.79
C ARG A 169 -7.40 -9.08 -18.69
N VAL A 170 -7.03 -9.58 -17.52
CA VAL A 170 -7.80 -9.41 -16.28
C VAL A 170 -7.16 -8.33 -15.41
N PRO A 171 -7.91 -7.71 -14.47
CA PRO A 171 -7.35 -6.78 -13.50
C PRO A 171 -6.18 -7.39 -12.72
N ARG A 172 -5.16 -6.61 -12.41
CA ARG A 172 -3.97 -7.08 -11.68
C ARG A 172 -4.31 -7.59 -10.28
N VAL A 173 -5.36 -7.10 -9.66
CA VAL A 173 -5.86 -7.58 -8.36
C VAL A 173 -6.37 -9.03 -8.43
N SER A 174 -6.80 -9.49 -9.60
CA SER A 174 -7.30 -10.85 -9.85
C SER A 174 -6.24 -11.79 -10.42
N MET A 175 -4.99 -11.32 -10.59
CA MET A 175 -3.90 -12.16 -11.10
C MET A 175 -3.23 -12.96 -9.98
N PHE A 176 -2.67 -14.15 -10.34
CA PHE A 176 -1.94 -15.03 -9.42
C PHE A 176 -0.45 -15.13 -9.76
N ASN A 177 0.08 -14.22 -10.58
CA ASN A 177 1.46 -14.19 -11.04
C ASN A 177 2.23 -12.98 -10.49
N THR A 178 3.44 -12.75 -11.01
CA THR A 178 4.31 -11.63 -10.60
C THR A 178 3.73 -10.24 -10.90
N GLU A 179 2.71 -10.14 -11.74
CA GLU A 179 2.00 -8.89 -12.04
C GLU A 179 0.91 -8.56 -11.02
N HIS A 180 0.60 -9.47 -10.09
CA HIS A 180 -0.41 -9.24 -9.06
C HIS A 180 -0.16 -7.96 -8.27
N LEU A 181 -1.23 -7.18 -8.05
CA LEU A 181 -1.25 -6.00 -7.19
C LEU A 181 -2.39 -6.09 -6.20
N GLY A 182 -2.10 -6.01 -4.91
CA GLY A 182 -3.14 -5.95 -3.89
C GLY A 182 -3.88 -4.60 -3.91
N TRP A 183 -5.20 -4.63 -3.75
CA TRP A 183 -6.01 -3.45 -3.50
C TRP A 183 -6.58 -3.51 -2.07
N LYS A 184 -6.04 -2.70 -1.16
CA LYS A 184 -6.47 -2.72 0.26
C LYS A 184 -7.81 -2.00 0.51
N GLY A 185 -8.44 -1.46 -0.53
CA GLY A 185 -9.76 -0.85 -0.45
C GLY A 185 -9.80 0.38 0.47
N GLY A 186 -9.24 1.50 0.05
CA GLY A 186 -9.40 2.80 0.70
C GLY A 186 -10.79 3.41 0.47
N THR A 187 -11.03 4.58 1.06
CA THR A 187 -12.20 5.41 0.72
C THR A 187 -12.06 5.90 -0.72
N ILE A 188 -13.08 5.68 -1.52
CA ILE A 188 -13.16 6.16 -2.90
C ILE A 188 -13.65 7.61 -2.88
N ASP A 189 -13.04 8.47 -3.71
CA ASP A 189 -13.37 9.90 -3.76
C ASP A 189 -14.53 10.22 -4.68
N HIS A 190 -14.75 9.40 -5.70
CA HIS A 190 -15.77 9.65 -6.71
C HIS A 190 -16.58 8.39 -7.05
N LYS A 191 -17.85 8.59 -7.44
CA LYS A 191 -18.77 7.51 -7.88
C LYS A 191 -18.23 6.65 -9.03
N ASP A 192 -17.32 7.19 -9.84
CA ASP A 192 -16.67 6.50 -10.94
C ASP A 192 -15.58 5.52 -10.47
N GLY A 193 -15.38 5.37 -9.16
CA GLY A 193 -14.51 4.37 -8.57
C GLY A 193 -13.03 4.73 -8.54
N TYR A 194 -12.69 6.02 -8.37
CA TYR A 194 -11.30 6.48 -8.24
C TYR A 194 -11.03 7.24 -6.95
N ILE A 195 -9.75 7.31 -6.61
CA ILE A 195 -9.16 8.18 -5.60
C ILE A 195 -8.33 9.27 -6.28
N ILE A 196 -8.31 10.48 -5.68
CA ILE A 196 -7.51 11.60 -6.17
C ILE A 196 -6.22 11.69 -5.36
N VAL A 197 -5.10 11.85 -6.05
CA VAL A 197 -3.80 12.10 -5.40
C VAL A 197 -3.73 13.56 -4.98
N ASN A 198 -3.69 13.79 -3.66
CA ASN A 198 -3.59 15.13 -3.08
C ASN A 198 -2.10 15.44 -2.79
N TRP A 199 -1.49 16.27 -3.62
CA TRP A 199 -0.08 16.61 -3.49
C TRP A 199 0.19 17.51 -2.28
N PHE A 200 1.11 17.09 -1.41
CA PHE A 200 1.52 17.93 -0.29
C PHE A 200 3.02 17.79 0.04
N PRO A 201 3.78 18.90 0.03
CA PRO A 201 3.44 20.21 -0.58
C PRO A 201 3.10 20.15 -2.07
N SER A 202 2.42 21.16 -2.60
CA SER A 202 1.90 21.20 -3.98
C SER A 202 2.96 21.05 -5.06
N TYR A 203 4.19 21.52 -4.82
CA TYR A 203 5.30 21.42 -5.75
C TYR A 203 5.64 19.98 -6.18
N TYR A 204 5.27 18.96 -5.39
CA TYR A 204 5.43 17.57 -5.79
C TYR A 204 4.60 17.23 -7.02
N GLY A 205 3.41 17.82 -7.15
CA GLY A 205 2.56 17.68 -8.34
C GLY A 205 3.18 18.31 -9.58
N GLU A 206 3.89 19.43 -9.41
CA GLU A 206 4.61 20.09 -10.52
C GLU A 206 5.82 19.29 -10.96
N ILE A 207 6.63 18.78 -10.02
CA ILE A 207 7.76 17.92 -10.32
C ILE A 207 7.26 16.63 -11.02
N PHE A 208 6.16 16.06 -10.52
CA PHE A 208 5.54 14.88 -11.13
C PHE A 208 5.15 15.16 -12.58
N LEU A 209 4.45 16.26 -12.85
CA LEU A 209 4.02 16.61 -14.20
C LEU A 209 5.21 16.79 -15.16
N ARG A 210 6.28 17.48 -14.71
CA ARG A 210 7.50 17.67 -15.53
C ARG A 210 8.14 16.33 -15.89
N LEU A 211 8.32 15.45 -14.93
CA LEU A 211 8.87 14.12 -15.16
C LEU A 211 7.93 13.23 -15.98
N TRP A 212 6.61 13.35 -15.74
CA TRP A 212 5.61 12.61 -16.49
C TRP A 212 5.62 12.95 -17.98
N LYS A 213 5.72 14.23 -18.34
CA LYS A 213 5.83 14.65 -19.75
C LYS A 213 7.00 13.99 -20.47
N ILE A 214 8.16 13.89 -19.81
CA ILE A 214 9.34 13.22 -20.37
C ILE A 214 9.11 11.71 -20.45
N TYR A 215 8.63 11.09 -19.36
CA TYR A 215 8.40 9.66 -19.29
C TYR A 215 7.33 9.20 -20.29
N HIS A 216 6.27 9.99 -20.44
CA HIS A 216 5.17 9.70 -21.36
C HIS A 216 5.64 9.60 -22.82
N GLN A 217 6.60 10.39 -23.24
CA GLN A 217 7.21 10.27 -24.57
C GLN A 217 7.85 8.89 -24.76
N TYR A 218 8.62 8.42 -23.78
CA TYR A 218 9.17 7.06 -23.81
C TYR A 218 8.09 5.99 -23.77
N ARG A 219 7.06 6.17 -22.92
CA ARG A 219 5.96 5.23 -22.81
C ARG A 219 5.14 5.13 -24.09
N ALA A 220 4.87 6.25 -24.75
CA ALA A 220 4.10 6.33 -25.99
C ALA A 220 4.83 5.73 -27.19
N SER A 221 6.18 5.77 -27.21
CA SER A 221 6.98 5.17 -28.28
C SER A 221 7.03 3.63 -28.25
N ILE A 222 6.52 3.00 -27.17
CA ILE A 222 6.52 1.55 -27.00
C ILE A 222 5.11 1.00 -27.13
N LEU A 223 4.94 0.09 -28.11
CA LEU A 223 3.67 -0.61 -28.27
C LEU A 223 3.47 -1.58 -27.11
N CYS A 224 2.46 -1.34 -26.28
CA CYS A 224 2.14 -2.16 -25.13
C CYS A 224 0.73 -2.72 -25.25
N ASN A 225 0.57 -4.01 -24.92
CA ASN A 225 -0.74 -4.65 -24.86
C ASN A 225 -1.39 -4.49 -23.48
N HIS A 226 -1.40 -3.26 -22.96
CA HIS A 226 -2.02 -2.89 -21.69
C HIS A 226 -2.02 -1.37 -21.48
N PRO A 227 -2.93 -0.81 -20.65
CA PRO A 227 -3.04 0.64 -20.43
C PRO A 227 -2.15 1.17 -19.31
N TYR A 228 -1.43 0.33 -18.54
CA TYR A 228 -0.66 0.75 -17.37
C TYR A 228 0.39 1.80 -17.70
N ALA A 229 0.50 2.79 -16.82
CA ALA A 229 1.44 3.89 -16.96
C ALA A 229 2.89 3.42 -16.88
N PHE A 230 3.21 2.61 -15.88
CA PHE A 230 4.59 2.18 -15.63
C PHE A 230 4.88 0.82 -16.27
N ILE A 231 5.96 0.80 -17.07
CA ILE A 231 6.38 -0.38 -17.83
C ILE A 231 7.81 -0.80 -17.49
N SER A 232 8.11 -2.05 -17.79
CA SER A 232 9.46 -2.60 -17.70
C SER A 232 10.29 -2.20 -18.93
N PHE A 233 11.53 -1.77 -18.71
CA PHE A 233 12.55 -1.56 -19.76
C PHE A 233 13.60 -2.68 -19.80
N HIS A 234 13.40 -3.73 -19.01
CA HIS A 234 14.30 -4.88 -19.01
C HIS A 234 14.11 -5.71 -20.29
N LYS A 235 15.20 -6.15 -20.92
CA LYS A 235 15.20 -6.85 -22.23
C LYS A 235 14.16 -7.99 -22.31
N LYS A 236 14.08 -8.86 -21.28
CA LYS A 236 13.14 -10.01 -21.25
C LYS A 236 11.67 -9.62 -21.06
N HIS A 237 11.41 -8.45 -20.48
CA HIS A 237 10.07 -7.98 -20.12
C HIS A 237 9.80 -6.58 -20.65
N PHE A 238 10.43 -6.24 -21.78
CA PHE A 238 10.31 -4.91 -22.37
C PHE A 238 8.85 -4.61 -22.75
N GLY A 239 8.35 -3.47 -22.26
CA GLY A 239 6.96 -3.06 -22.50
C GLY A 239 5.90 -3.79 -21.67
N PHE A 240 6.25 -4.77 -20.82
CA PHE A 240 5.31 -5.40 -19.88
C PHE A 240 4.99 -4.47 -18.69
N PRO A 241 3.86 -4.69 -17.99
CA PRO A 241 3.56 -3.95 -16.78
C PRO A 241 4.70 -4.04 -15.76
N TYR A 242 5.07 -2.93 -15.17
CA TYR A 242 6.12 -2.91 -14.15
C TYR A 242 5.64 -3.61 -12.87
N THR A 243 6.47 -4.43 -12.24
CA THR A 243 6.10 -5.28 -11.10
C THR A 243 6.60 -4.71 -9.77
N LEU A 244 5.92 -5.01 -8.67
CA LEU A 244 6.35 -4.63 -7.31
C LEU A 244 7.73 -5.16 -6.98
N ASN A 245 8.01 -6.42 -7.32
CA ASN A 245 9.32 -7.03 -7.06
C ASN A 245 10.46 -6.28 -7.78
N ALA A 246 10.24 -5.86 -9.02
CA ALA A 246 11.22 -5.09 -9.76
C ALA A 246 11.41 -3.69 -9.17
N PHE A 247 10.34 -3.04 -8.74
CA PHE A 247 10.41 -1.76 -8.03
C PHE A 247 11.16 -1.90 -6.70
N HIS A 248 10.83 -2.90 -5.87
CA HIS A 248 11.54 -3.15 -4.61
C HIS A 248 13.03 -3.39 -4.81
N GLN A 249 13.40 -4.11 -5.87
CA GLN A 249 14.82 -4.33 -6.17
C GLN A 249 15.53 -3.02 -6.57
N ASN A 250 14.88 -2.20 -7.41
CA ASN A 250 15.42 -0.89 -7.79
C ASN A 250 15.50 0.07 -6.60
N TYR A 251 14.49 0.05 -5.73
CA TYR A 251 14.46 0.84 -4.50
C TYR A 251 15.61 0.46 -3.54
N LYS A 252 15.84 -0.85 -3.33
CA LYS A 252 16.99 -1.35 -2.55
C LYS A 252 18.31 -0.89 -3.14
N ASN A 253 18.45 -0.94 -4.45
CA ASN A 253 19.66 -0.49 -5.13
C ASN A 253 19.83 1.04 -5.03
N ALA A 254 18.73 1.81 -5.05
CA ALA A 254 18.76 3.26 -4.86
C ALA A 254 19.22 3.63 -3.44
N LEU A 255 18.72 2.95 -2.40
CA LEU A 255 19.19 3.13 -1.03
C LEU A 255 20.69 2.81 -0.89
N LYS A 256 21.16 1.70 -1.46
CA LYS A 256 22.58 1.32 -1.43
C LYS A 256 23.49 2.38 -2.04
N ARG A 257 23.06 3.08 -3.12
CA ARG A 257 23.85 4.15 -3.76
C ARG A 257 24.07 5.36 -2.85
N ILE A 258 23.17 5.57 -1.90
CA ILE A 258 23.29 6.63 -0.87
C ILE A 258 23.76 6.06 0.49
N ASN A 259 24.42 4.89 0.47
CA ASN A 259 24.98 4.21 1.64
C ASN A 259 23.94 3.88 2.73
N LEU A 260 22.69 3.60 2.34
CA LEU A 260 21.63 3.18 3.25
C LEU A 260 21.20 1.74 2.98
N LEU A 261 20.76 1.07 4.04
CA LEU A 261 20.18 -0.28 3.95
C LEU A 261 18.66 -0.21 4.15
N PRO A 262 17.89 -1.03 3.41
CA PRO A 262 16.46 -1.16 3.65
C PRO A 262 16.18 -1.58 5.10
N SER A 263 15.38 -0.81 5.80
CA SER A 263 15.02 -1.07 7.19
C SER A 263 13.65 -0.48 7.50
N LYS A 264 12.70 -1.32 7.90
CA LYS A 264 11.37 -0.87 8.33
C LYS A 264 11.47 -0.05 9.63
N HIS A 265 12.34 -0.45 10.54
CA HIS A 265 12.56 0.24 11.82
C HIS A 265 13.18 1.64 11.67
N ALA A 266 13.89 1.88 10.57
CA ALA A 266 14.44 3.19 10.24
C ALA A 266 13.58 3.96 9.21
N GLY A 267 12.44 3.39 8.78
CA GLY A 267 11.58 4.00 7.77
C GLY A 267 12.12 3.90 6.33
N TYR A 268 13.24 3.21 6.10
CA TYR A 268 13.87 3.05 4.78
C TYR A 268 13.18 1.95 3.97
N ASP A 269 11.86 2.03 3.87
CA ASP A 269 11.06 1.16 3.03
C ASP A 269 10.06 1.99 2.21
N PRO A 270 9.46 1.42 1.15
CA PRO A 270 8.49 2.15 0.33
C PRO A 270 7.29 2.67 1.14
N HIS A 271 6.84 1.92 2.14
CA HIS A 271 5.71 2.33 2.97
C HIS A 271 6.03 3.52 3.89
N GLY A 272 7.29 3.67 4.30
CA GLY A 272 7.79 4.81 5.06
C GLY A 272 7.53 6.16 4.39
N HIS A 273 7.50 6.21 3.04
CA HIS A 273 7.17 7.44 2.30
C HIS A 273 5.72 7.90 2.53
N ARG A 274 4.79 6.96 2.61
CA ARG A 274 3.39 7.28 2.93
C ARG A 274 3.26 7.74 4.40
N HIS A 275 4.03 7.17 5.32
CA HIS A 275 4.10 7.65 6.70
C HIS A 275 4.66 9.07 6.77
N SER A 276 5.69 9.37 5.99
CA SER A 276 6.25 10.71 5.86
C SER A 276 5.22 11.73 5.36
N TYR A 277 4.42 11.37 4.35
CA TYR A 277 3.31 12.20 3.88
C TYR A 277 2.30 12.51 4.99
N GLY A 278 1.83 11.50 5.73
CA GLY A 278 0.89 11.68 6.85
C GLY A 278 1.46 12.57 7.96
N ARG A 279 2.75 12.38 8.31
CA ARG A 279 3.45 13.24 9.29
C ARG A 279 3.60 14.68 8.83
N ARG A 280 3.86 14.91 7.52
CA ARG A 280 3.91 16.31 6.99
C ARG A 280 2.56 16.99 7.10
N LEU A 281 1.46 16.33 6.73
CA LEU A 281 0.12 16.90 6.90
C LEU A 281 -0.17 17.26 8.36
N ARG A 282 0.20 16.38 9.28
CA ARG A 282 0.02 16.63 10.70
C ARG A 282 0.87 17.80 11.19
N ARG A 283 2.17 17.86 10.85
CA ARG A 283 3.06 18.97 11.22
C ARG A 283 2.56 20.32 10.68
N ALA A 284 1.87 20.30 9.56
CA ALA A 284 1.19 21.46 9.00
C ALA A 284 -0.16 21.76 9.65
N THR A 285 -0.49 21.10 10.77
CA THR A 285 -1.73 21.29 11.54
C THR A 285 -3.02 21.10 10.72
N ILE A 286 -2.96 20.25 9.69
CA ILE A 286 -4.13 19.93 8.86
C ILE A 286 -5.14 19.14 9.69
N ASN A 287 -6.42 19.48 9.52
CA ASN A 287 -7.52 18.81 10.23
C ASN A 287 -7.47 17.29 10.02
N PRO A 288 -7.61 16.46 11.08
CA PRO A 288 -7.57 14.99 10.98
C PRO A 288 -8.55 14.40 9.97
N LEU A 289 -9.74 14.98 9.78
CA LEU A 289 -10.70 14.53 8.76
C LEU A 289 -10.17 14.74 7.33
N VAL A 290 -9.44 15.84 7.12
CA VAL A 290 -8.77 16.12 5.83
C VAL A 290 -7.62 15.13 5.63
N ILE A 291 -6.77 14.89 6.66
CA ILE A 291 -5.70 13.89 6.61
C ILE A 291 -6.27 12.52 6.24
N ARG A 292 -7.36 12.10 6.91
CA ARG A 292 -8.06 10.85 6.59
C ARG A 292 -8.44 10.76 5.12
N ARG A 293 -8.98 11.84 4.56
CA ARG A 293 -9.39 11.92 3.15
C ARG A 293 -8.17 11.83 2.22
N CYS A 294 -7.14 12.64 2.46
CA CYS A 294 -5.92 12.65 1.65
C CYS A 294 -5.18 11.30 1.65
N MET A 295 -5.25 10.57 2.75
CA MET A 295 -4.65 9.24 2.87
C MET A 295 -5.62 8.09 2.50
N HIS A 296 -6.85 8.40 2.09
CA HIS A 296 -7.88 7.42 1.71
C HIS A 296 -8.13 6.36 2.80
N HIS A 297 -8.15 6.77 4.07
CA HIS A 297 -8.43 5.90 5.19
C HIS A 297 -9.93 5.73 5.40
N LYS A 298 -10.40 4.48 5.64
CA LYS A 298 -11.82 4.19 5.93
C LYS A 298 -12.25 4.70 7.30
N SER A 299 -11.38 4.59 8.30
CA SER A 299 -11.65 5.04 9.68
C SER A 299 -10.59 6.04 10.16
N LEU A 300 -10.93 6.83 11.18
CA LEU A 300 -9.98 7.71 11.86
C LEU A 300 -8.89 6.92 12.58
N GLU A 301 -9.22 5.76 13.14
CA GLU A 301 -8.27 4.85 13.80
C GLU A 301 -7.15 4.41 12.86
N SER A 302 -7.45 4.23 11.56
CA SER A 302 -6.43 3.85 10.56
C SER A 302 -5.34 4.89 10.35
N GLN A 303 -5.51 6.13 10.81
CA GLN A 303 -4.50 7.18 10.72
C GLN A 303 -3.69 7.35 12.01
N THR A 304 -4.11 6.75 13.13
CA THR A 304 -3.42 6.83 14.42
C THR A 304 -1.91 6.63 14.29
N PRO A 305 -1.40 5.58 13.61
CA PRO A 305 0.04 5.38 13.43
C PRO A 305 0.75 6.50 12.68
N TYR A 306 0.03 7.32 11.93
CA TYR A 306 0.59 8.44 11.16
C TYR A 306 0.45 9.78 11.86
N THR A 307 -0.51 9.88 12.79
CA THR A 307 -0.90 11.14 13.44
C THR A 307 -0.51 11.22 14.91
N GLU A 308 -0.12 10.13 15.53
CA GLU A 308 0.37 10.13 16.91
C GLU A 308 1.70 10.88 17.05
N PRO A 309 1.84 11.72 18.12
CA PRO A 309 3.09 12.39 18.41
C PRO A 309 4.13 11.36 18.85
N ASN A 310 5.35 11.49 18.36
CA ASN A 310 6.46 10.75 18.90
C ASN A 310 6.88 11.35 20.28
N PHE A 311 7.66 10.60 21.04
CA PHE A 311 8.12 11.03 22.37
C PHE A 311 8.77 12.42 22.37
N ASN A 312 9.60 12.71 21.36
CA ASN A 312 10.29 14.01 21.25
C ASN A 312 9.29 15.14 20.96
N GLU A 313 8.27 14.90 20.12
CA GLU A 313 7.22 15.88 19.85
C GLU A 313 6.38 16.17 21.10
N ILE A 314 6.04 15.12 21.88
CA ILE A 314 5.35 15.28 23.17
C ILE A 314 6.21 16.10 24.12
N SER A 315 7.47 15.72 24.31
CA SER A 315 8.41 16.44 25.20
C SER A 315 8.58 17.90 24.83
N ASN A 316 8.79 18.19 23.54
CA ASN A 316 8.93 19.56 23.04
C ASN A 316 7.65 20.38 23.25
N THR A 317 6.49 19.79 23.01
CA THR A 317 5.19 20.46 23.19
C THR A 317 4.95 20.80 24.67
N LEU A 318 5.23 19.84 25.56
CA LEU A 318 5.08 20.06 27.00
C LEU A 318 6.07 21.09 27.53
N THR A 319 7.31 21.07 27.04
CA THR A 319 8.32 22.07 27.42
C THR A 319 7.91 23.48 26.96
N ALA A 320 7.43 23.62 25.73
CA ALA A 320 6.94 24.90 25.21
C ALA A 320 5.72 25.42 26.00
N ALA A 321 4.80 24.52 26.36
CA ALA A 321 3.64 24.88 27.18
C ALA A 321 4.05 25.31 28.60
N SER A 322 5.02 24.65 29.24
CA SER A 322 5.54 25.04 30.54
C SER A 322 6.15 26.44 30.52
N VAL A 323 6.98 26.72 29.51
CA VAL A 323 7.58 28.06 29.35
C VAL A 323 6.51 29.15 29.14
N ALA A 324 5.39 28.83 28.49
CA ALA A 324 4.28 29.76 28.30
C ALA A 324 3.54 30.03 29.63
N LEU A 325 3.37 29.00 30.46
CA LEU A 325 2.75 29.14 31.79
C LEU A 325 3.61 29.96 32.77
N ASP A 326 4.94 29.82 32.70
CA ASP A 326 5.87 30.57 33.56
C ASP A 326 5.97 32.06 33.20
N LYS A 327 5.45 32.46 32.03
CA LYS A 327 5.45 33.86 31.53
C LYS A 327 4.11 34.59 31.74
N GLY A 328 3.08 33.91 32.20
CA GLY A 328 1.75 34.47 32.51
C GLY A 328 1.53 34.61 33.99
#